data_960489b9db4c87a71114af54acd7319a
#
_entry.id   960489b9db4c87a71114af54acd7319a
#
_cell.length_a   1.000
_cell.length_b   1.000
_cell.length_c   1.000
_cell.angle_alpha   90.00
_cell.angle_beta   90.00
_cell.angle_gamma   90.00
#
_symmetry.space_group_name_H-M   'P 1'
#
loop_
_entity.id
_entity.type
_entity.pdbx_description
1 polymer ?
#
loop_
_entity_poly.entity_id
_entity_poly.type
_entity_poly.pdbx_seq_one_letter_code
_entity_poly.pdbx_strand_id
1 'polypeptide(L)'
;MKIRCLKSDLVKGVSIVSKAVPTKTTMPILECILIDATTDIIKLTANDMELGIETVIRGQIDEKGMIALDARIFSDIVRKLPDNEIVIESGVNFQTLITCEKAKFNISGKSGEDFSYLPYIERENPVSISQFTLKEVIRQTIFSIADNDSNKLMTGELFDMNGDILKVVSLDGHRISIRKIELKESYEPKKIVVPGKTLIEVSKILSGEADSEVRLYFTANHIVFEFDDTVVVSRLIEGEYFRIEQMLSNDYETKVRINKRELLNCIDRATLLVKEGDKKPIIINIQDEMMELKIKSEGKDLLIGFNPKFLIDALRVIDDEEADLYFMNAKAPCFIKDEGESYVYLILPVNFSGAV
;
A
#
# COMPACT_ATOMS: atom_id res chain seq x y z
N MET A 1 18.83 -27.07 -14.64
CA MET A 1 17.44 -26.92 -14.13
C MET A 1 16.47 -27.01 -15.27
N LYS A 2 15.40 -27.80 -15.11
CA LYS A 2 14.31 -27.86 -16.10
C LYS A 2 12.96 -27.96 -15.39
N ILE A 3 12.08 -27.01 -15.71
CA ILE A 3 10.74 -26.94 -15.11
C ILE A 3 9.69 -26.75 -16.20
N ARG A 4 8.43 -27.17 -15.89
CA ARG A 4 7.24 -26.94 -16.71
C ARG A 4 6.16 -26.35 -15.84
N CYS A 5 5.45 -25.38 -16.35
CA CYS A 5 4.31 -24.77 -15.66
C CYS A 5 3.32 -24.16 -16.66
N LEU A 6 2.09 -23.94 -16.22
CA LEU A 6 1.14 -23.19 -17.04
C LEU A 6 1.52 -21.71 -17.09
N LYS A 7 1.30 -21.11 -18.25
CA LYS A 7 1.54 -19.65 -18.41
C LYS A 7 0.80 -18.83 -17.36
N SER A 8 -0.44 -19.17 -17.05
CA SER A 8 -1.27 -18.47 -16.04
C SER A 8 -0.59 -18.41 -14.68
N ASP A 9 -0.04 -19.56 -14.21
CA ASP A 9 0.64 -19.64 -12.91
C ASP A 9 1.95 -18.87 -12.92
N LEU A 10 2.72 -18.98 -14.02
CA LEU A 10 3.97 -18.26 -14.17
C LEU A 10 3.78 -16.75 -14.26
N VAL A 11 2.79 -16.26 -15.04
CA VAL A 11 2.45 -14.84 -15.14
C VAL A 11 2.03 -14.28 -13.78
N LYS A 12 1.19 -15.01 -13.03
CA LYS A 12 0.77 -14.63 -11.68
C LYS A 12 1.99 -14.50 -10.76
N GLY A 13 2.81 -15.54 -10.68
CA GLY A 13 4.00 -15.56 -9.81
C GLY A 13 5.00 -14.46 -10.16
N VAL A 14 5.34 -14.29 -11.44
CA VAL A 14 6.24 -13.23 -11.91
C VAL A 14 5.67 -11.84 -11.61
N SER A 15 4.36 -11.64 -11.80
CA SER A 15 3.71 -10.35 -11.50
C SER A 15 3.79 -10.01 -10.01
N ILE A 16 3.66 -11.01 -9.13
CA ILE A 16 3.75 -10.85 -7.68
C ILE A 16 5.18 -10.45 -7.28
N VAL A 17 6.18 -11.27 -7.63
CA VAL A 17 7.56 -11.03 -7.15
C VAL A 17 8.20 -9.80 -7.80
N SER A 18 7.79 -9.43 -9.02
CA SER A 18 8.28 -8.21 -9.69
C SER A 18 8.05 -6.92 -8.89
N LYS A 19 7.14 -6.94 -7.88
CA LYS A 19 6.90 -5.80 -6.98
C LYS A 19 8.07 -5.52 -6.04
N ALA A 20 8.94 -6.51 -5.81
CA ALA A 20 10.15 -6.36 -5.01
C ALA A 20 11.42 -6.12 -5.84
N VAL A 21 11.31 -6.05 -7.17
CA VAL A 21 12.46 -5.71 -8.03
C VAL A 21 12.73 -4.21 -7.96
N PRO A 22 13.96 -3.79 -7.61
CA PRO A 22 14.30 -2.37 -7.51
C PRO A 22 14.32 -1.70 -8.89
N THR A 23 13.87 -0.45 -8.96
CA THR A 23 13.95 0.37 -10.19
C THR A 23 15.38 0.84 -10.49
N LYS A 24 16.22 0.96 -9.47
CA LYS A 24 17.64 1.33 -9.55
C LYS A 24 18.39 0.60 -8.45
N THR A 25 19.50 -0.04 -8.80
CA THR A 25 20.37 -0.72 -7.85
C THR A 25 21.81 -0.71 -8.34
N THR A 26 22.75 -0.77 -7.41
CA THR A 26 24.18 -1.00 -7.68
C THR A 26 24.52 -2.50 -7.70
N MET A 27 23.59 -3.36 -7.36
CA MET A 27 23.74 -4.81 -7.31
C MET A 27 22.96 -5.47 -8.46
N PRO A 28 23.59 -5.79 -9.60
CA PRO A 28 22.89 -6.28 -10.78
C PRO A 28 22.10 -7.58 -10.59
N ILE A 29 22.38 -8.34 -9.53
CA ILE A 29 21.64 -9.57 -9.20
C ILE A 29 20.22 -9.27 -8.71
N LEU A 30 20.02 -8.12 -8.06
CA LEU A 30 18.69 -7.70 -7.56
C LEU A 30 17.74 -7.24 -8.69
N GLU A 31 18.27 -6.98 -9.88
CA GLU A 31 17.43 -6.74 -11.07
C GLU A 31 16.77 -8.02 -11.62
N CYS A 32 17.11 -9.17 -11.02
CA CYS A 32 16.65 -10.48 -11.46
C CYS A 32 15.53 -11.02 -10.57
N ILE A 33 14.76 -11.94 -11.14
CA ILE A 33 13.89 -12.87 -10.41
C ILE A 33 14.65 -14.18 -10.30
N LEU A 34 14.80 -14.70 -9.09
CA LEU A 34 15.29 -16.03 -8.83
C LEU A 34 14.18 -17.05 -9.08
N ILE A 35 14.46 -18.06 -9.88
CA ILE A 35 13.66 -19.29 -10.01
C ILE A 35 14.44 -20.36 -9.26
N ASP A 36 13.87 -20.86 -8.16
CA ASP A 36 14.44 -21.91 -7.34
C ASP A 36 13.57 -23.17 -7.40
N ALA A 37 14.12 -24.22 -7.99
CA ALA A 37 13.53 -25.55 -8.10
C ALA A 37 14.48 -26.60 -7.49
N THR A 38 15.22 -26.26 -6.45
CA THR A 38 16.15 -27.17 -5.76
C THR A 38 15.44 -28.17 -4.85
N THR A 39 14.23 -27.82 -4.41
CA THR A 39 13.34 -28.69 -3.64
C THR A 39 12.27 -29.32 -4.54
N ASP A 40 11.12 -29.71 -3.98
CA ASP A 40 10.00 -30.29 -4.72
C ASP A 40 8.92 -29.25 -5.11
N ILE A 41 9.22 -27.97 -4.89
CA ILE A 41 8.37 -26.84 -5.25
C ILE A 41 9.15 -25.84 -6.11
N ILE A 42 8.43 -25.11 -6.96
CA ILE A 42 9.00 -24.04 -7.77
C ILE A 42 8.75 -22.72 -7.06
N LYS A 43 9.79 -22.06 -6.59
CA LYS A 43 9.73 -20.76 -5.94
C LYS A 43 10.24 -19.67 -6.84
N LEU A 44 9.55 -18.54 -6.86
CA LEU A 44 10.02 -17.30 -7.45
C LEU A 44 10.33 -16.32 -6.34
N THR A 45 11.47 -15.65 -6.41
CA THR A 45 11.87 -14.66 -5.40
C THR A 45 12.44 -13.41 -6.06
N ALA A 46 12.07 -12.25 -5.53
CA ALA A 46 12.72 -10.97 -5.81
C ALA A 46 12.93 -10.19 -4.51
N ASN A 47 13.94 -9.31 -4.49
CA ASN A 47 14.38 -8.64 -3.27
C ASN A 47 15.14 -7.35 -3.63
N ASP A 48 14.85 -6.26 -2.91
CA ASP A 48 15.59 -4.99 -3.01
C ASP A 48 16.39 -4.65 -1.73
N MET A 49 16.58 -5.64 -0.84
CA MET A 49 17.22 -5.58 0.49
C MET A 49 16.34 -4.93 1.59
N GLU A 50 15.25 -4.26 1.23
CA GLU A 50 14.28 -3.71 2.18
C GLU A 50 12.93 -4.43 2.09
N LEU A 51 12.53 -4.76 0.88
CA LEU A 51 11.33 -5.52 0.54
C LEU A 51 11.73 -6.76 -0.25
N GLY A 52 11.35 -7.92 0.24
CA GLY A 52 11.50 -9.19 -0.47
C GLY A 52 10.16 -9.90 -0.61
N ILE A 53 9.95 -10.52 -1.75
CA ILE A 53 8.73 -11.29 -2.04
C ILE A 53 9.12 -12.65 -2.59
N GLU A 54 8.58 -13.69 -1.99
CA GLU A 54 8.68 -15.08 -2.42
C GLU A 54 7.27 -15.61 -2.69
N THR A 55 7.10 -16.34 -3.80
CA THR A 55 5.83 -17.01 -4.09
C THR A 55 6.09 -18.38 -4.71
N VAL A 56 5.24 -19.35 -4.40
CA VAL A 56 5.27 -20.69 -4.98
C VAL A 56 4.34 -20.74 -6.18
N ILE A 57 4.78 -21.34 -7.27
CA ILE A 57 3.96 -21.59 -8.44
C ILE A 57 3.78 -23.10 -8.68
N ARG A 58 2.64 -23.47 -9.25
CA ARG A 58 2.37 -24.84 -9.64
C ARG A 58 3.15 -25.20 -10.89
N GLY A 59 3.75 -26.39 -10.90
CA GLY A 59 4.49 -26.89 -12.04
C GLY A 59 5.17 -28.23 -11.75
N GLN A 60 5.85 -28.74 -12.75
CA GLN A 60 6.63 -29.96 -12.67
C GLN A 60 8.12 -29.62 -12.77
N ILE A 61 8.92 -30.29 -11.96
CA ILE A 61 10.37 -30.17 -11.96
C ILE A 61 10.95 -31.44 -12.61
N ASP A 62 11.47 -31.29 -13.83
CA ASP A 62 12.14 -32.40 -14.54
C ASP A 62 13.60 -32.52 -14.05
N GLU A 63 14.27 -31.37 -13.83
CA GLU A 63 15.65 -31.28 -13.33
C GLU A 63 15.75 -30.17 -12.28
N LYS A 64 16.22 -30.53 -11.08
CA LYS A 64 16.44 -29.59 -9.97
C LYS A 64 17.52 -28.57 -10.31
N GLY A 65 17.43 -27.38 -9.72
CA GLY A 65 18.41 -26.31 -9.83
C GLY A 65 17.80 -24.94 -9.63
N MET A 66 18.59 -23.91 -9.89
CA MET A 66 18.17 -22.52 -9.74
C MET A 66 18.79 -21.63 -10.81
N ILE A 67 18.13 -20.54 -11.13
CA ILE A 67 18.59 -19.53 -12.09
C ILE A 67 18.00 -18.16 -11.75
N ALA A 68 18.80 -17.10 -11.88
CA ALA A 68 18.34 -15.73 -11.76
C ALA A 68 18.23 -15.11 -13.16
N LEU A 69 17.03 -14.66 -13.53
CA LEU A 69 16.73 -14.07 -14.83
C LEU A 69 16.38 -12.60 -14.68
N ASP A 70 16.86 -11.74 -15.61
CA ASP A 70 16.48 -10.34 -15.66
C ASP A 70 14.96 -10.19 -15.62
N ALA A 71 14.47 -9.49 -14.58
CA ALA A 71 13.05 -9.42 -14.26
C ALA A 71 12.21 -8.77 -15.36
N ARG A 72 12.76 -7.74 -16.01
CA ARG A 72 12.06 -7.01 -17.09
C ARG A 72 11.93 -7.89 -18.33
N ILE A 73 13.05 -8.44 -18.79
CA ILE A 73 13.08 -9.30 -19.99
C ILE A 73 12.22 -10.53 -19.77
N PHE A 74 12.37 -11.19 -18.61
CA PHE A 74 11.61 -12.39 -18.27
C PHE A 74 10.11 -12.11 -18.18
N SER A 75 9.69 -11.02 -17.51
CA SER A 75 8.28 -10.62 -17.44
C SER A 75 7.69 -10.33 -18.81
N ASP A 76 8.42 -9.64 -19.68
CA ASP A 76 7.95 -9.29 -21.03
C ASP A 76 7.79 -10.52 -21.91
N ILE A 77 8.71 -11.50 -21.82
CA ILE A 77 8.60 -12.77 -22.52
C ILE A 77 7.36 -13.54 -22.05
N VAL A 78 7.24 -13.76 -20.74
CA VAL A 78 6.19 -14.59 -20.15
C VAL A 78 4.79 -14.04 -20.49
N ARG A 79 4.61 -12.72 -20.47
CA ARG A 79 3.33 -12.08 -20.82
C ARG A 79 2.94 -12.30 -22.27
N LYS A 80 3.92 -12.35 -23.19
CA LYS A 80 3.69 -12.43 -24.63
C LYS A 80 3.63 -13.85 -25.20
N LEU A 81 3.98 -14.87 -24.38
CA LEU A 81 3.87 -16.26 -24.79
C LEU A 81 2.39 -16.66 -25.03
N PRO A 82 2.12 -17.70 -25.85
CA PRO A 82 0.81 -18.32 -25.96
C PRO A 82 0.28 -18.82 -24.60
N ASP A 83 -1.03 -18.98 -24.49
CA ASP A 83 -1.67 -19.47 -23.25
C ASP A 83 -1.64 -20.99 -23.18
N ASN A 84 -0.45 -21.54 -22.90
CA ASN A 84 -0.19 -22.97 -22.85
C ASN A 84 0.91 -23.29 -21.82
N GLU A 85 1.37 -24.54 -21.80
CA GLU A 85 2.51 -24.98 -20.98
C GLU A 85 3.82 -24.31 -21.44
N ILE A 86 4.56 -23.78 -20.46
CA ILE A 86 5.89 -23.18 -20.66
C ILE A 86 6.93 -24.14 -20.09
N VAL A 87 7.99 -24.35 -20.84
CA VAL A 87 9.19 -25.08 -20.39
C VAL A 87 10.31 -24.06 -20.25
N ILE A 88 10.96 -24.07 -19.08
CA ILE A 88 12.16 -23.26 -18.79
C ILE A 88 13.30 -24.23 -18.52
N GLU A 89 14.35 -24.15 -19.33
CA GLU A 89 15.54 -25.01 -19.22
C GLU A 89 16.80 -24.16 -19.15
N SER A 90 17.50 -24.19 -18.02
CA SER A 90 18.81 -23.54 -17.85
C SER A 90 19.93 -24.54 -18.00
N GLY A 91 20.84 -24.24 -18.91
CA GLY A 91 22.02 -25.07 -19.21
C GLY A 91 23.33 -24.50 -18.66
N VAL A 92 24.42 -24.94 -19.28
CA VAL A 92 25.78 -24.47 -18.97
C VAL A 92 25.90 -22.97 -19.26
N ASN A 93 26.69 -22.26 -18.46
CA ASN A 93 26.89 -20.80 -18.57
C ASN A 93 25.61 -19.96 -18.40
N PHE A 94 24.62 -20.48 -17.63
CA PHE A 94 23.37 -19.78 -17.31
C PHE A 94 22.53 -19.39 -18.53
N GLN A 95 22.79 -19.97 -19.71
CA GLN A 95 21.93 -19.82 -20.85
C GLN A 95 20.59 -20.52 -20.58
N THR A 96 19.49 -19.77 -20.72
CA THR A 96 18.16 -20.24 -20.39
C THR A 96 17.27 -20.21 -21.60
N LEU A 97 16.76 -21.37 -21.98
CA LEU A 97 15.79 -21.56 -23.05
C LEU A 97 14.37 -21.57 -22.45
N ILE A 98 13.52 -20.65 -22.91
CA ILE A 98 12.10 -20.58 -22.58
C ILE A 98 11.32 -20.96 -23.81
N THR A 99 10.51 -22.00 -23.73
CA THR A 99 9.71 -22.51 -24.87
C THR A 99 8.24 -22.61 -24.50
N CYS A 100 7.39 -22.25 -25.44
CA CYS A 100 5.95 -22.44 -25.39
C CYS A 100 5.45 -22.65 -26.81
N GLU A 101 4.89 -23.80 -27.13
CA GLU A 101 4.51 -24.21 -28.48
C GLU A 101 5.67 -24.02 -29.49
N LYS A 102 5.50 -23.12 -30.47
CA LYS A 102 6.52 -22.79 -31.49
C LYS A 102 7.45 -21.65 -31.07
N ALA A 103 7.08 -20.91 -30.01
CA ALA A 103 7.87 -19.79 -29.52
C ALA A 103 9.08 -20.31 -28.73
N LYS A 104 10.26 -19.74 -29.01
CA LYS A 104 11.52 -20.07 -28.33
C LYS A 104 12.29 -18.78 -28.06
N PHE A 105 12.68 -18.59 -26.81
CA PHE A 105 13.51 -17.48 -26.38
C PHE A 105 14.76 -18.04 -25.68
N ASN A 106 15.92 -17.55 -26.04
CA ASN A 106 17.17 -17.87 -25.36
C ASN A 106 17.69 -16.59 -24.71
N ILE A 107 17.77 -16.58 -23.38
CA ILE A 107 18.22 -15.43 -22.59
C ILE A 107 19.36 -15.85 -21.67
N SER A 108 20.27 -14.92 -21.40
CA SER A 108 21.35 -15.13 -20.45
C SER A 108 20.84 -14.84 -19.04
N GLY A 109 21.01 -15.79 -18.14
CA GLY A 109 20.77 -15.64 -16.72
C GLY A 109 22.05 -15.37 -15.93
N LYS A 110 21.91 -15.37 -14.60
CA LYS A 110 23.00 -15.32 -13.63
C LYS A 110 22.89 -16.52 -12.68
N SER A 111 23.97 -16.83 -11.95
CA SER A 111 23.92 -17.87 -10.93
C SER A 111 22.85 -17.57 -9.88
N GLY A 112 21.98 -18.53 -9.60
CA GLY A 112 21.02 -18.40 -8.50
C GLY A 112 21.71 -18.42 -7.12
N GLU A 113 22.92 -18.98 -7.02
CA GLU A 113 23.70 -19.02 -5.77
C GLU A 113 24.17 -17.62 -5.34
N ASP A 114 24.33 -16.70 -6.29
CA ASP A 114 24.71 -15.31 -6.02
C ASP A 114 23.53 -14.45 -5.55
N PHE A 115 22.31 -15.01 -5.54
CA PHE A 115 21.12 -14.27 -5.17
C PHE A 115 21.02 -14.09 -3.66
N SER A 116 20.68 -12.88 -3.20
CA SER A 116 20.47 -12.59 -1.78
C SER A 116 19.12 -13.14 -1.33
N TYR A 117 19.15 -14.20 -0.53
CA TYR A 117 17.94 -14.78 0.03
C TYR A 117 17.25 -13.84 1.02
N LEU A 118 15.94 -14.04 1.19
CA LEU A 118 15.19 -13.36 2.24
C LEU A 118 15.70 -13.81 3.61
N PRO A 119 15.72 -12.91 4.62
CA PRO A 119 16.09 -13.30 5.97
C PRO A 119 15.15 -14.38 6.49
N TYR A 120 15.70 -15.38 7.16
CA TYR A 120 14.88 -16.34 7.88
C TYR A 120 14.22 -15.64 9.07
N ILE A 121 12.91 -15.68 9.13
CA ILE A 121 12.11 -15.08 10.21
C ILE A 121 11.25 -16.19 10.80
N GLU A 122 11.40 -16.37 12.11
CA GLU A 122 10.55 -17.27 12.89
C GLU A 122 9.10 -16.80 12.84
N ARG A 123 8.19 -17.71 12.55
CA ARG A 123 6.78 -17.40 12.29
C ARG A 123 5.91 -17.96 13.41
N GLU A 124 5.98 -17.29 14.56
CA GLU A 124 5.16 -17.63 15.72
C GLU A 124 4.12 -16.54 15.99
N ASN A 125 2.98 -16.93 16.56
CA ASN A 125 1.92 -16.05 17.03
C ASN A 125 1.49 -14.98 15.99
N PRO A 126 0.97 -15.39 14.82
CA PRO A 126 0.54 -14.47 13.79
C PRO A 126 -0.66 -13.64 14.21
N VAL A 127 -0.70 -12.39 13.76
CA VAL A 127 -1.93 -11.60 13.75
C VAL A 127 -2.67 -11.89 12.46
N SER A 128 -3.87 -12.45 12.57
CA SER A 128 -4.70 -12.79 11.40
C SER A 128 -5.68 -11.67 11.08
N ILE A 129 -5.71 -11.29 9.80
CA ILE A 129 -6.62 -10.27 9.25
C ILE A 129 -7.09 -10.72 7.86
N SER A 130 -8.33 -10.40 7.44
CA SER A 130 -8.74 -10.74 6.09
C SER A 130 -7.98 -9.91 5.05
N GLN A 131 -7.74 -10.49 3.85
CA GLN A 131 -7.08 -9.79 2.74
C GLN A 131 -7.86 -8.53 2.35
N PHE A 132 -9.20 -8.61 2.34
CA PHE A 132 -10.07 -7.47 2.09
C PHE A 132 -9.84 -6.35 3.11
N THR A 133 -9.91 -6.67 4.41
CA THR A 133 -9.78 -5.68 5.49
C THR A 133 -8.42 -4.99 5.46
N LEU A 134 -7.33 -5.75 5.29
CA LEU A 134 -6.00 -5.16 5.21
C LEU A 134 -5.85 -4.24 3.99
N LYS A 135 -6.37 -4.64 2.83
CA LYS A 135 -6.36 -3.85 1.60
C LYS A 135 -7.14 -2.54 1.77
N GLU A 136 -8.32 -2.60 2.41
CA GLU A 136 -9.14 -1.42 2.69
C GLU A 136 -8.47 -0.48 3.70
N VAL A 137 -7.88 -1.01 4.77
CA VAL A 137 -7.14 -0.19 5.74
C VAL A 137 -6.01 0.57 5.05
N ILE A 138 -5.20 -0.12 4.22
CA ILE A 138 -4.13 0.51 3.44
C ILE A 138 -4.73 1.58 2.51
N ARG A 139 -5.79 1.27 1.74
CA ARG A 139 -6.44 2.22 0.83
C ARG A 139 -6.87 3.50 1.54
N GLN A 140 -7.38 3.35 2.77
CA GLN A 140 -7.96 4.44 3.56
C GLN A 140 -6.93 5.28 4.32
N THR A 141 -5.67 4.87 4.35
CA THR A 141 -4.62 5.58 5.11
C THR A 141 -3.42 5.98 4.28
N ILE A 142 -2.99 5.16 3.32
CA ILE A 142 -1.70 5.30 2.61
C ILE A 142 -1.50 6.65 1.90
N PHE A 143 -2.57 7.33 1.50
CA PHE A 143 -2.50 8.60 0.78
C PHE A 143 -1.97 9.77 1.62
N SER A 144 -1.89 9.60 2.94
CA SER A 144 -1.39 10.62 3.87
C SER A 144 0.07 10.46 4.28
N ILE A 145 0.80 9.47 3.76
CA ILE A 145 2.25 9.39 3.97
C ILE A 145 2.98 10.47 3.16
N ALA A 146 4.17 10.85 3.62
CA ALA A 146 5.06 11.72 2.87
C ALA A 146 5.75 10.93 1.74
N ASP A 147 5.79 11.49 0.53
CA ASP A 147 6.46 10.85 -0.62
C ASP A 147 7.98 10.76 -0.43
N ASN A 148 8.57 11.79 0.12
CA ASN A 148 10.00 11.87 0.39
C ASN A 148 10.23 12.92 1.48
N ASP A 149 10.52 12.46 2.69
CA ASP A 149 10.74 13.33 3.84
C ASP A 149 12.11 13.06 4.46
N SER A 150 12.71 14.11 5.04
CA SER A 150 13.91 14.01 5.87
C SER A 150 13.64 13.14 7.13
N ASN A 151 12.41 13.10 7.59
CA ASN A 151 11.95 12.19 8.63
C ASN A 151 11.32 10.93 8.02
N LYS A 152 12.08 9.84 7.98
CA LYS A 152 11.65 8.56 7.42
C LYS A 152 10.35 8.01 8.04
N LEU A 153 10.03 8.34 9.29
CA LEU A 153 8.82 7.89 9.95
C LEU A 153 7.55 8.34 9.21
N MET A 154 7.58 9.53 8.57
CA MET A 154 6.45 10.02 7.78
C MET A 154 6.26 9.28 6.44
N THR A 155 7.26 8.51 5.98
CA THR A 155 7.15 7.71 4.75
C THR A 155 6.55 6.32 4.99
N GLY A 156 6.14 6.03 6.21
CA GLY A 156 5.52 4.78 6.62
C GLY A 156 4.23 5.00 7.41
N GLU A 157 3.55 3.90 7.68
CA GLU A 157 2.34 3.87 8.51
C GLU A 157 2.62 3.21 9.86
N LEU A 158 2.13 3.82 10.93
CA LEU A 158 2.10 3.21 12.26
C LEU A 158 1.01 2.14 12.29
N PHE A 159 1.37 0.93 12.64
CA PHE A 159 0.46 -0.12 13.08
C PHE A 159 0.54 -0.18 14.61
N ASP A 160 -0.52 0.27 15.28
CA ASP A 160 -0.65 0.31 16.76
C ASP A 160 -1.72 -0.71 17.15
N MET A 161 -1.26 -1.87 17.62
CA MET A 161 -2.11 -2.96 18.11
C MET A 161 -2.22 -2.88 19.63
N ASN A 162 -3.42 -3.04 20.15
CA ASN A 162 -3.69 -3.13 21.57
C ASN A 162 -4.97 -3.93 21.81
N GLY A 163 -4.84 -5.12 22.37
CA GLY A 163 -5.96 -6.04 22.53
C GLY A 163 -6.50 -6.48 21.16
N ASP A 164 -7.77 -6.32 20.93
CA ASP A 164 -8.49 -6.65 19.70
C ASP A 164 -8.58 -5.48 18.71
N ILE A 165 -7.91 -4.35 18.98
CA ILE A 165 -7.92 -3.17 18.10
C ILE A 165 -6.59 -3.02 17.38
N LEU A 166 -6.65 -2.90 16.06
CA LEU A 166 -5.56 -2.40 15.23
C LEU A 166 -5.91 -0.97 14.77
N LYS A 167 -5.09 -0.02 15.19
CA LYS A 167 -5.12 1.37 14.71
C LYS A 167 -3.97 1.59 13.72
N VAL A 168 -4.30 1.97 12.49
CA VAL A 168 -3.32 2.33 11.47
C VAL A 168 -3.33 3.83 11.25
N VAL A 169 -2.14 4.43 11.22
CA VAL A 169 -1.96 5.88 11.15
C VAL A 169 -0.91 6.25 10.12
N SER A 170 -1.21 7.25 9.33
CA SER A 170 -0.27 7.91 8.42
C SER A 170 -0.35 9.43 8.55
N LEU A 171 0.74 10.14 8.26
CA LEU A 171 0.80 11.60 8.28
C LEU A 171 1.93 12.13 7.39
N ASP A 172 1.78 13.37 6.91
CA ASP A 172 2.77 14.08 6.08
C ASP A 172 3.09 15.50 6.59
N GLY A 173 2.70 15.83 7.83
CA GLY A 173 2.88 17.15 8.43
C GLY A 173 1.77 18.16 8.07
N HIS A 174 0.87 17.84 7.13
CA HIS A 174 -0.28 18.67 6.75
C HIS A 174 -1.62 17.98 6.97
N ARG A 175 -1.61 16.65 7.07
CA ARG A 175 -2.79 15.82 7.27
C ARG A 175 -2.42 14.57 8.05
N ILE A 176 -3.43 13.97 8.68
CA ILE A 176 -3.32 12.68 9.37
C ILE A 176 -4.50 11.83 8.92
N SER A 177 -4.25 10.57 8.63
CA SER A 177 -5.28 9.57 8.38
C SER A 177 -5.18 8.48 9.42
N ILE A 178 -6.30 8.13 10.03
CA ILE A 178 -6.41 7.09 11.05
C ILE A 178 -7.52 6.15 10.64
N ARG A 179 -7.25 4.85 10.70
CA ARG A 179 -8.25 3.79 10.58
C ARG A 179 -8.14 2.87 11.78
N LYS A 180 -9.27 2.58 12.44
CA LYS A 180 -9.38 1.59 13.51
C LYS A 180 -10.20 0.42 13.00
N ILE A 181 -9.74 -0.78 13.27
CA ILE A 181 -10.46 -2.02 12.97
C ILE A 181 -10.42 -2.96 14.16
N GLU A 182 -11.45 -3.78 14.30
CA GLU A 182 -11.51 -4.86 15.25
C GLU A 182 -10.88 -6.12 14.65
N LEU A 183 -9.99 -6.75 15.40
CA LEU A 183 -9.37 -8.02 15.07
C LEU A 183 -10.22 -9.16 15.65
N LYS A 184 -10.11 -10.36 15.08
CA LYS A 184 -10.84 -11.53 15.56
C LYS A 184 -10.38 -12.00 16.94
N GLU A 185 -9.14 -11.72 17.29
CA GLU A 185 -8.47 -12.16 18.51
C GLU A 185 -7.79 -10.98 19.18
N SER A 186 -7.49 -11.15 20.47
CA SER A 186 -6.77 -10.15 21.25
C SER A 186 -5.27 -10.44 21.23
N TYR A 187 -4.46 -9.40 21.01
CA TYR A 187 -3.01 -9.49 20.86
C TYR A 187 -2.30 -8.57 21.85
N GLU A 188 -1.06 -8.92 22.19
CA GLU A 188 -0.21 -8.10 23.02
C GLU A 188 0.05 -6.72 22.39
N PRO A 189 0.12 -5.64 23.18
CA PRO A 189 0.38 -4.31 22.66
C PRO A 189 1.66 -4.24 21.85
N LYS A 190 1.54 -3.72 20.63
CA LYS A 190 2.68 -3.57 19.73
C LYS A 190 2.53 -2.36 18.82
N LYS A 191 3.62 -1.59 18.69
CA LYS A 191 3.72 -0.44 17.78
C LYS A 191 4.88 -0.66 16.82
N ILE A 192 4.60 -0.60 15.54
CA ILE A 192 5.59 -0.72 14.47
C ILE A 192 5.30 0.27 13.37
N VAL A 193 6.34 0.69 12.65
CA VAL A 193 6.18 1.55 11.48
C VAL A 193 6.54 0.77 10.23
N VAL A 194 5.54 0.52 9.39
CA VAL A 194 5.68 -0.24 8.15
C VAL A 194 5.92 0.73 7.00
N PRO A 195 6.94 0.52 6.16
CA PRO A 195 7.19 1.39 5.01
C PRO A 195 6.00 1.47 4.07
N GLY A 196 5.61 2.68 3.68
CA GLY A 196 4.48 2.89 2.77
C GLY A 196 4.68 2.21 1.42
N LYS A 197 5.93 2.18 0.91
CA LYS A 197 6.27 1.42 -0.30
C LYS A 197 5.85 -0.06 -0.18
N THR A 198 6.16 -0.70 0.94
CA THR A 198 5.75 -2.09 1.21
C THR A 198 4.23 -2.24 1.17
N LEU A 199 3.50 -1.38 1.88
CA LEU A 199 2.04 -1.45 1.95
C LEU A 199 1.38 -1.23 0.59
N ILE A 200 1.90 -0.30 -0.21
CA ILE A 200 1.44 -0.07 -1.58
C ILE A 200 1.62 -1.34 -2.44
N GLU A 201 2.76 -2.01 -2.36
CA GLU A 201 2.99 -3.22 -3.16
C GLU A 201 2.19 -4.42 -2.61
N VAL A 202 2.07 -4.57 -1.28
CA VAL A 202 1.20 -5.58 -0.66
C VAL A 202 -0.25 -5.40 -1.10
N SER A 203 -0.79 -4.17 -1.06
CA SER A 203 -2.18 -3.92 -1.47
C SER A 203 -2.48 -4.29 -2.94
N LYS A 204 -1.47 -4.26 -3.82
CA LYS A 204 -1.62 -4.63 -5.23
C LYS A 204 -1.67 -6.15 -5.47
N ILE A 205 -1.10 -6.94 -4.56
CA ILE A 205 -1.00 -8.40 -4.69
C ILE A 205 -2.05 -9.15 -3.86
N LEU A 206 -2.65 -8.50 -2.87
CA LEU A 206 -3.78 -9.07 -2.13
C LEU A 206 -4.99 -9.27 -3.04
N SER A 207 -5.65 -10.43 -2.96
CA SER A 207 -6.85 -10.75 -3.76
C SER A 207 -8.01 -9.81 -3.45
N GLY A 208 -8.12 -9.38 -2.19
CA GLY A 208 -9.24 -8.58 -1.69
C GLY A 208 -10.49 -9.41 -1.40
N GLU A 209 -10.36 -10.72 -1.25
CA GLU A 209 -11.44 -11.61 -0.83
C GLU A 209 -11.60 -11.55 0.69
N ALA A 210 -12.84 -11.49 1.17
CA ALA A 210 -13.14 -11.36 2.60
C ALA A 210 -12.82 -12.64 3.40
N ASP A 211 -12.96 -13.80 2.76
CA ASP A 211 -12.74 -15.11 3.38
C ASP A 211 -11.25 -15.54 3.36
N SER A 212 -10.42 -14.85 2.58
CA SER A 212 -8.98 -15.12 2.51
C SER A 212 -8.24 -14.33 3.58
N GLU A 213 -7.33 -14.97 4.30
CA GLU A 213 -6.59 -14.36 5.41
C GLU A 213 -5.15 -13.98 5.03
N VAL A 214 -4.64 -12.97 5.71
CA VAL A 214 -3.23 -12.63 5.80
C VAL A 214 -2.77 -12.86 7.22
N ARG A 215 -1.68 -13.58 7.39
CA ARG A 215 -0.99 -13.74 8.66
C ARG A 215 0.19 -12.77 8.73
N LEU A 216 0.18 -11.92 9.75
CA LEU A 216 1.23 -10.94 10.00
C LEU A 216 2.13 -11.46 11.12
N TYR A 217 3.44 -11.50 10.86
CA TYR A 217 4.45 -11.85 11.88
C TYR A 217 5.38 -10.66 12.08
N PHE A 218 5.81 -10.47 13.29
CA PHE A 218 6.61 -9.31 13.67
C PHE A 218 7.87 -9.72 14.41
N THR A 219 8.98 -9.17 13.98
CA THR A 219 10.24 -9.18 14.74
C THR A 219 10.59 -7.76 15.20
N ALA A 220 11.76 -7.58 15.80
CA ALA A 220 12.25 -6.25 16.14
C ALA A 220 12.40 -5.34 14.91
N ASN A 221 12.82 -5.90 13.75
CA ASN A 221 13.23 -5.12 12.57
C ASN A 221 12.47 -5.47 11.30
N HIS A 222 11.56 -6.46 11.33
CA HIS A 222 10.84 -6.90 10.14
C HIS A 222 9.38 -7.18 10.42
N ILE A 223 8.56 -7.00 9.38
CA ILE A 223 7.21 -7.53 9.27
C ILE A 223 7.17 -8.56 8.15
N VAL A 224 6.42 -9.64 8.36
CA VAL A 224 6.12 -10.64 7.34
C VAL A 224 4.63 -10.67 7.10
N PHE A 225 4.24 -10.64 5.84
CA PHE A 225 2.88 -10.89 5.37
C PHE A 225 2.89 -12.25 4.69
N GLU A 226 2.10 -13.18 5.19
CA GLU A 226 1.95 -14.53 4.60
C GLU A 226 0.49 -14.74 4.21
N PHE A 227 0.26 -15.00 2.94
CA PHE A 227 -1.07 -15.24 2.39
C PHE A 227 -0.97 -16.07 1.11
N ASP A 228 -1.95 -16.92 0.89
CA ASP A 228 -1.95 -17.90 -0.21
C ASP A 228 -0.59 -18.66 -0.26
N ASP A 229 0.06 -18.66 -1.41
CA ASP A 229 1.40 -19.24 -1.63
C ASP A 229 2.51 -18.19 -1.59
N THR A 230 2.26 -17.01 -1.00
CA THR A 230 3.14 -15.83 -1.05
C THR A 230 3.58 -15.39 0.34
N VAL A 231 4.85 -15.04 0.43
CA VAL A 231 5.49 -14.46 1.61
C VAL A 231 6.13 -13.13 1.22
N VAL A 232 5.77 -12.07 1.92
CA VAL A 232 6.37 -10.74 1.80
C VAL A 232 7.11 -10.43 3.07
N VAL A 233 8.39 -10.11 2.97
CA VAL A 233 9.25 -9.70 4.09
C VAL A 233 9.63 -8.24 3.88
N SER A 234 9.42 -7.41 4.87
CA SER A 234 9.83 -5.99 4.83
C SER A 234 10.55 -5.57 6.10
N ARG A 235 11.60 -4.77 5.93
CA ARG A 235 12.21 -4.08 7.06
C ARG A 235 11.24 -3.02 7.60
N LEU A 236 11.23 -2.85 8.93
CA LEU A 236 10.48 -1.79 9.59
C LEU A 236 11.28 -0.49 9.60
N ILE A 237 10.58 0.64 9.66
CA ILE A 237 11.20 1.93 9.91
C ILE A 237 11.44 2.06 11.41
N GLU A 238 12.69 2.26 11.81
CA GLU A 238 13.08 2.41 13.21
C GLU A 238 12.74 3.81 13.73
N GLY A 239 12.26 3.89 14.97
CA GLY A 239 12.00 5.13 15.67
C GLY A 239 10.65 5.15 16.41
N GLU A 240 10.48 6.12 17.30
CA GLU A 240 9.21 6.40 17.98
C GLU A 240 8.33 7.25 17.09
N TYR A 241 7.12 6.76 16.79
CA TYR A 241 6.18 7.50 15.93
C TYR A 241 5.61 8.73 16.67
N PHE A 242 5.03 9.64 15.95
CA PHE A 242 4.50 10.90 16.49
C PHE A 242 3.36 10.68 17.49
N ARG A 243 3.28 11.51 18.52
CA ARG A 243 2.20 11.51 19.51
C ARG A 243 0.98 12.24 18.96
N ILE A 244 0.23 11.55 18.12
CA ILE A 244 -0.92 12.12 17.43
C ILE A 244 -2.10 12.43 18.35
N GLU A 245 -2.19 11.78 19.51
CA GLU A 245 -3.28 11.96 20.46
C GLU A 245 -3.45 13.43 20.89
N GLN A 246 -2.36 14.18 20.93
CA GLN A 246 -2.38 15.62 21.27
C GLN A 246 -2.93 16.50 20.15
N MET A 247 -3.00 15.97 18.93
CA MET A 247 -3.50 16.69 17.75
C MET A 247 -4.98 16.41 17.50
N LEU A 248 -5.53 15.38 18.15
CA LEU A 248 -6.92 14.99 18.02
C LEU A 248 -7.78 15.76 19.03
N SER A 249 -8.86 16.35 18.57
CA SER A 249 -9.88 16.99 19.41
C SER A 249 -11.26 16.55 18.94
N ASN A 250 -12.15 16.41 19.91
CA ASN A 250 -13.57 16.19 19.66
C ASN A 250 -14.39 17.48 19.74
N ASP A 251 -13.75 18.59 20.13
CA ASP A 251 -14.39 19.88 20.20
C ASP A 251 -14.60 20.46 18.81
N TYR A 252 -15.76 21.02 18.55
CA TYR A 252 -16.07 21.73 17.32
C TYR A 252 -17.07 22.85 17.57
N GLU A 253 -17.03 23.90 16.75
CA GLU A 253 -18.00 24.98 16.73
C GLU A 253 -18.96 24.88 15.55
N THR A 254 -18.55 24.18 14.48
CA THR A 254 -19.36 23.99 13.27
C THR A 254 -19.25 22.56 12.78
N LYS A 255 -20.40 21.91 12.58
CA LYS A 255 -20.51 20.59 11.96
C LYS A 255 -21.23 20.72 10.62
N VAL A 256 -20.70 20.09 9.59
CA VAL A 256 -21.29 20.05 8.25
C VAL A 256 -21.48 18.61 7.83
N ARG A 257 -22.71 18.23 7.50
CA ARG A 257 -23.04 16.96 6.88
C ARG A 257 -23.38 17.19 5.41
N ILE A 258 -22.65 16.55 4.53
CA ILE A 258 -22.74 16.79 3.09
C ILE A 258 -22.62 15.50 2.29
N ASN A 259 -23.35 15.43 1.16
CA ASN A 259 -23.14 14.35 0.21
C ASN A 259 -21.73 14.39 -0.36
N LYS A 260 -20.98 13.32 -0.13
CA LYS A 260 -19.58 13.17 -0.53
C LYS A 260 -19.35 13.42 -2.02
N ARG A 261 -20.20 12.86 -2.88
CA ARG A 261 -20.08 12.98 -4.34
C ARG A 261 -20.32 14.40 -4.82
N GLU A 262 -21.28 15.09 -4.22
CA GLU A 262 -21.55 16.48 -4.53
C GLU A 262 -20.37 17.38 -4.16
N LEU A 263 -19.80 17.18 -2.95
CA LEU A 263 -18.62 17.92 -2.51
C LEU A 263 -17.40 17.65 -3.41
N LEU A 264 -17.12 16.40 -3.75
CA LEU A 264 -16.04 16.04 -4.67
C LEU A 264 -16.21 16.74 -6.03
N ASN A 265 -17.41 16.70 -6.60
CA ASN A 265 -17.70 17.34 -7.88
C ASN A 265 -17.52 18.88 -7.81
N CYS A 266 -17.83 19.49 -6.68
CA CYS A 266 -17.61 20.92 -6.48
C CYS A 266 -16.12 21.27 -6.39
N ILE A 267 -15.36 20.47 -5.64
CA ILE A 267 -13.90 20.66 -5.54
C ILE A 267 -13.24 20.45 -6.90
N ASP A 268 -13.60 19.40 -7.63
CA ASP A 268 -13.07 19.13 -8.97
C ASP A 268 -13.35 20.29 -9.94
N ARG A 269 -14.58 20.86 -9.92
CA ARG A 269 -14.89 22.04 -10.73
C ARG A 269 -14.10 23.28 -10.31
N ALA A 270 -13.94 23.51 -9.01
CA ALA A 270 -13.18 24.65 -8.49
C ALA A 270 -11.69 24.59 -8.85
N THR A 271 -11.17 23.40 -9.09
CA THR A 271 -9.75 23.16 -9.41
C THR A 271 -9.42 23.15 -10.91
N LEU A 272 -10.43 23.18 -11.79
CA LEU A 272 -10.22 23.11 -13.26
C LEU A 272 -9.25 24.18 -13.82
N LEU A 273 -9.20 25.35 -13.20
CA LEU A 273 -8.34 26.46 -13.62
C LEU A 273 -7.03 26.55 -12.82
N VAL A 274 -6.81 25.62 -11.89
CA VAL A 274 -5.57 25.54 -11.10
C VAL A 274 -4.60 24.62 -11.83
N LYS A 275 -3.47 25.15 -12.27
CA LYS A 275 -2.43 24.32 -12.92
C LYS A 275 -1.81 23.36 -11.91
N GLU A 276 -1.45 22.17 -12.40
CA GLU A 276 -0.70 21.18 -11.63
C GLU A 276 0.58 21.83 -11.09
N GLY A 277 0.76 21.85 -9.76
CA GLY A 277 1.85 22.55 -9.09
C GLY A 277 1.51 23.92 -8.48
N ASP A 278 0.41 24.53 -8.86
CA ASP A 278 -0.07 25.78 -8.21
C ASP A 278 -0.63 25.42 -6.82
N LYS A 279 -0.02 25.97 -5.77
CA LYS A 279 -0.48 25.80 -4.38
C LYS A 279 -1.69 26.71 -4.05
N LYS A 280 -2.67 26.79 -4.95
CA LYS A 280 -3.87 27.63 -4.73
C LYS A 280 -4.88 26.87 -3.88
N PRO A 281 -5.23 27.38 -2.70
CA PRO A 281 -6.27 26.77 -1.88
C PRO A 281 -7.65 26.94 -2.51
N ILE A 282 -8.54 25.99 -2.23
CA ILE A 282 -9.96 26.22 -2.34
C ILE A 282 -10.43 26.90 -1.06
N ILE A 283 -11.37 27.83 -1.19
CA ILE A 283 -11.99 28.51 -0.05
C ILE A 283 -13.40 27.95 0.13
N ILE A 284 -13.68 27.44 1.31
CA ILE A 284 -15.00 26.95 1.70
C ILE A 284 -15.63 28.04 2.56
N ASN A 285 -16.81 28.52 2.13
CA ASN A 285 -17.64 29.44 2.88
C ASN A 285 -18.86 28.68 3.41
N ILE A 286 -18.95 28.56 4.70
CA ILE A 286 -20.06 27.90 5.40
C ILE A 286 -20.91 29.02 6.02
N GLN A 287 -22.14 29.18 5.57
CA GLN A 287 -23.10 30.17 6.08
C GLN A 287 -24.45 29.51 6.21
N ASP A 288 -25.24 29.97 7.21
CA ASP A 288 -26.64 29.62 7.33
C ASP A 288 -27.40 30.18 6.11
N GLU A 289 -28.15 29.35 5.39
CA GLU A 289 -29.04 29.68 4.28
C GLU A 289 -28.41 29.93 2.88
N MET A 290 -27.08 29.87 2.65
CA MET A 290 -26.58 30.02 1.29
C MET A 290 -25.97 28.73 0.78
N MET A 291 -26.79 27.93 0.03
CA MET A 291 -26.15 26.86 -0.78
C MET A 291 -27.01 26.30 -1.90
N GLU A 292 -26.40 26.22 -3.09
CA GLU A 292 -26.79 25.35 -4.20
C GLU A 292 -26.56 23.85 -3.92
N LEU A 293 -25.81 23.52 -2.85
CA LEU A 293 -25.60 22.17 -2.35
C LEU A 293 -26.51 21.90 -1.15
N LYS A 294 -27.09 20.69 -1.10
CA LYS A 294 -27.86 20.26 0.08
C LYS A 294 -26.89 19.97 1.24
N ILE A 295 -26.61 20.99 2.02
CA ILE A 295 -25.80 20.87 3.26
C ILE A 295 -26.73 21.00 4.45
N LYS A 296 -26.44 20.24 5.49
CA LYS A 296 -26.88 20.48 6.85
C LYS A 296 -25.71 21.03 7.63
N SER A 297 -25.70 22.31 7.94
CA SER A 297 -24.69 22.90 8.83
C SER A 297 -25.33 23.21 10.19
N GLU A 298 -24.57 22.96 11.25
CA GLU A 298 -24.90 23.31 12.62
C GLU A 298 -23.71 24.08 13.20
N GLY A 299 -23.93 25.32 13.67
CA GLY A 299 -22.88 26.12 14.31
C GLY A 299 -22.68 27.50 13.69
N LYS A 300 -21.46 28.04 13.78
CA LYS A 300 -21.10 29.39 13.36
C LYS A 300 -20.69 29.45 11.89
N ASP A 301 -20.91 30.59 11.27
CA ASP A 301 -20.39 30.91 9.94
C ASP A 301 -18.87 30.80 9.92
N LEU A 302 -18.31 30.20 8.86
CA LEU A 302 -16.90 29.94 8.76
C LEU A 302 -16.38 30.10 7.32
N LEU A 303 -15.28 30.84 7.17
CA LEU A 303 -14.52 30.95 5.93
C LEU A 303 -13.13 30.32 6.13
N ILE A 304 -12.84 29.25 5.41
CA ILE A 304 -11.63 28.46 5.61
C ILE A 304 -11.03 27.98 4.28
N GLY A 305 -9.71 27.93 4.18
CA GLY A 305 -8.99 27.51 2.98
C GLY A 305 -8.30 26.15 3.16
N PHE A 306 -8.34 25.29 2.12
CA PHE A 306 -7.65 24.00 2.12
C PHE A 306 -6.92 23.73 0.82
N ASN A 307 -5.89 22.88 0.90
CA ASN A 307 -5.37 22.24 -0.29
C ASN A 307 -6.43 21.26 -0.83
N PRO A 308 -6.94 21.47 -2.06
CA PRO A 308 -8.00 20.63 -2.61
C PRO A 308 -7.65 19.15 -2.68
N LYS A 309 -6.39 18.83 -2.97
CA LYS A 309 -5.91 17.44 -3.02
C LYS A 309 -6.16 16.69 -1.71
N PHE A 310 -5.92 17.33 -0.57
CA PHE A 310 -6.06 16.67 0.74
C PHE A 310 -7.52 16.34 1.06
N LEU A 311 -8.45 17.22 0.69
CA LEU A 311 -9.88 16.94 0.82
C LEU A 311 -10.34 15.85 -0.16
N ILE A 312 -9.90 15.92 -1.43
CA ILE A 312 -10.22 14.92 -2.45
C ILE A 312 -9.74 13.53 -2.02
N ASP A 313 -8.49 13.42 -1.56
CA ASP A 313 -7.91 12.15 -1.14
C ASP A 313 -8.70 11.51 0.01
N ALA A 314 -9.04 12.30 1.04
CA ALA A 314 -9.84 11.82 2.18
C ALA A 314 -11.27 11.44 1.76
N LEU A 315 -11.95 12.29 1.00
CA LEU A 315 -13.33 12.03 0.58
C LEU A 315 -13.46 10.80 -0.34
N ARG A 316 -12.46 10.54 -1.20
CA ARG A 316 -12.47 9.38 -2.12
C ARG A 316 -12.44 8.03 -1.43
N VAL A 317 -11.89 7.96 -0.24
CA VAL A 317 -11.72 6.69 0.49
C VAL A 317 -12.81 6.42 1.53
N ILE A 318 -13.68 7.38 1.81
CA ILE A 318 -14.88 7.19 2.63
C ILE A 318 -15.87 6.35 1.83
N ASP A 319 -16.45 5.33 2.45
CA ASP A 319 -17.41 4.45 1.78
C ASP A 319 -18.84 5.00 1.88
N ASP A 320 -19.16 5.74 2.94
CA ASP A 320 -20.47 6.35 3.14
C ASP A 320 -20.85 7.36 2.05
N GLU A 321 -22.15 7.54 1.79
CA GLU A 321 -22.65 8.53 0.85
C GLU A 321 -22.53 9.96 1.38
N GLU A 322 -22.62 10.13 2.69
CA GLU A 322 -22.46 11.40 3.38
C GLU A 322 -21.15 11.44 4.17
N ALA A 323 -20.57 12.61 4.28
CA ALA A 323 -19.39 12.88 5.10
C ALA A 323 -19.70 13.94 6.14
N ASP A 324 -19.28 13.71 7.37
CA ASP A 324 -19.35 14.67 8.48
C ASP A 324 -18.01 15.40 8.61
N LEU A 325 -18.05 16.72 8.44
CA LEU A 325 -16.89 17.59 8.58
C LEU A 325 -17.07 18.44 9.84
N TYR A 326 -16.04 18.50 10.67
CA TYR A 326 -16.05 19.21 11.95
C TYR A 326 -14.99 20.30 11.94
N PHE A 327 -15.39 21.51 12.33
CA PHE A 327 -14.54 22.69 12.34
C PHE A 327 -14.61 23.39 13.70
N MET A 328 -13.47 23.83 14.21
CA MET A 328 -13.39 24.67 15.40
C MET A 328 -13.33 26.16 15.02
N ASN A 329 -12.47 26.52 14.09
CA ASN A 329 -12.31 27.87 13.55
C ASN A 329 -11.47 27.84 12.27
N ALA A 330 -11.26 29.01 11.63
CA ALA A 330 -10.54 29.12 10.36
C ALA A 330 -9.03 28.75 10.42
N LYS A 331 -8.45 28.55 11.59
CA LYS A 331 -7.02 28.24 11.79
C LYS A 331 -6.78 26.83 12.37
N ALA A 332 -7.83 26.22 12.89
CA ALA A 332 -7.78 24.88 13.43
C ALA A 332 -7.97 23.83 12.33
N PRO A 333 -7.50 22.58 12.54
CA PRO A 333 -7.73 21.50 11.59
C PRO A 333 -9.22 21.25 11.33
N CYS A 334 -9.54 20.82 10.10
CA CYS A 334 -10.80 20.15 9.80
C CYS A 334 -10.67 18.68 10.13
N PHE A 335 -11.67 18.11 10.79
CA PHE A 335 -11.79 16.67 10.99
C PHE A 335 -12.92 16.13 10.10
N ILE A 336 -12.65 15.04 9.41
CA ILE A 336 -13.66 14.25 8.69
C ILE A 336 -13.68 12.88 9.36
N LYS A 337 -14.80 12.52 9.99
CA LYS A 337 -14.91 11.29 10.76
C LYS A 337 -16.35 10.80 10.85
N ASP A 338 -16.52 9.49 11.03
CA ASP A 338 -17.79 8.88 11.38
C ASP A 338 -18.10 9.00 12.90
N GLU A 339 -19.34 8.74 13.30
CA GLU A 339 -19.75 8.82 14.72
C GLU A 339 -19.03 7.80 15.60
N GLY A 340 -18.63 6.65 15.05
CA GLY A 340 -17.87 5.60 15.75
C GLY A 340 -16.37 5.81 15.77
N GLU A 341 -15.88 6.86 15.10
CA GLU A 341 -14.45 7.12 14.91
C GLU A 341 -13.68 5.90 14.35
N SER A 342 -14.34 5.12 13.50
CA SER A 342 -13.69 4.02 12.79
C SER A 342 -12.64 4.55 11.81
N TYR A 343 -12.88 5.75 11.26
CA TYR A 343 -11.89 6.57 10.54
C TYR A 343 -11.87 8.00 11.05
N VAL A 344 -10.69 8.61 11.03
CA VAL A 344 -10.50 10.04 11.32
C VAL A 344 -9.48 10.60 10.34
N TYR A 345 -9.88 11.61 9.59
CA TYR A 345 -8.99 12.39 8.73
C TYR A 345 -8.89 13.80 9.28
N LEU A 346 -7.69 14.21 9.63
CA LEU A 346 -7.34 15.56 10.06
C LEU A 346 -6.63 16.27 8.92
N ILE A 347 -7.12 17.45 8.52
CA ILE A 347 -6.52 18.25 7.44
C ILE A 347 -6.28 19.66 7.95
N LEU A 348 -5.01 20.10 7.89
CA LEU A 348 -4.65 21.47 8.27
C LEU A 348 -5.13 22.47 7.22
N PRO A 349 -5.69 23.61 7.65
CA PRO A 349 -6.06 24.70 6.75
C PRO A 349 -4.81 25.37 6.18
N VAL A 350 -4.95 26.03 5.03
CA VAL A 350 -3.94 26.88 4.43
C VAL A 350 -4.32 28.36 4.59
N ASN A 351 -3.33 29.17 4.95
CA ASN A 351 -3.52 30.60 4.96
C ASN A 351 -3.73 31.13 3.54
N PHE A 352 -4.77 31.90 3.33
CA PHE A 352 -5.02 32.61 2.09
C PHE A 352 -5.13 34.11 2.39
N SER A 353 -4.47 34.94 1.63
CA SER A 353 -4.67 36.39 1.64
C SER A 353 -5.92 36.65 0.83
N GLY A 354 -7.05 36.66 1.51
CA GLY A 354 -8.35 36.88 0.86
C GLY A 354 -8.53 38.32 0.50
N ALA A 355 -8.61 38.60 -0.81
CA ALA A 355 -9.53 39.66 -1.22
C ALA A 355 -10.93 39.04 -1.16
N VAL A 356 -11.78 39.52 -0.25
CA VAL A 356 -13.22 39.42 -0.32
C VAL A 356 -13.70 40.34 -1.43
#